data_fa403bfcedc0005e0f4273bbc179f3ff
#
_entry.id   fa403bfcedc0005e0f4273bbc179f3ff
#
_cell.length_a   1.000
_cell.length_b   1.000
_cell.length_c   1.000
_cell.angle_alpha   90.00
_cell.angle_beta   90.00
_cell.angle_gamma   90.00
#
_symmetry.space_group_name_H-M   'P 1'
#
loop_
_entity.id
_entity.type
_entity.pdbx_description
1 polymer ?
#
loop_
_entity_poly.entity_id
_entity_poly.type
_entity_poly.pdbx_seq_one_letter_code
_entity_poly.pdbx_strand_id
1 'polypeptide(L)'
;MLDIVFRCDDFWLVNKPAGMSFHGESDTLGVIQTLKRDYPSHVFYPVHRLDKITSGLLVVALHHEAAVTFGHMFEQHLIEKRYVAISNRKPKKKQGAVRGGMAPSRRGQWKLTKGLENLAVTQFFSAAFEGKRVFFLRPLTGKTHQIRVALKSVGAPILGDERYGGEPSDRGYLHAYFLCFMWQGVKQEFRCSPNVGEHFSSAFCEFLESNFQEASLKWPSGQ
;
A
#
# COMPACT_ATOMS: atom_id res chain seq x y z
N MET A 1 -19.86 -0.65 -7.70
CA MET A 1 -18.87 -1.15 -8.69
C MET A 1 -17.50 -0.65 -8.27
N LEU A 2 -16.45 -1.49 -8.36
CA LEU A 2 -15.08 -1.05 -8.07
C LEU A 2 -14.56 -0.17 -9.21
N ASP A 3 -13.79 0.84 -8.85
CA ASP A 3 -13.08 1.72 -9.79
C ASP A 3 -11.91 0.96 -10.44
N ILE A 4 -11.93 0.81 -11.76
CA ILE A 4 -10.91 0.12 -12.54
C ILE A 4 -10.00 1.15 -13.20
N VAL A 5 -8.78 1.26 -12.69
CA VAL A 5 -7.77 2.23 -13.14
C VAL A 5 -7.19 1.87 -14.51
N PHE A 6 -7.03 0.56 -14.77
CA PHE A 6 -6.45 0.06 -16.03
C PHE A 6 -7.00 -1.33 -16.37
N ARG A 7 -7.14 -1.60 -17.67
CA ARG A 7 -7.56 -2.90 -18.20
C ARG A 7 -6.69 -3.31 -19.38
N CYS A 8 -6.27 -4.57 -19.39
CA CYS A 8 -5.78 -5.28 -20.58
C CYS A 8 -6.24 -6.74 -20.50
N ASP A 9 -5.87 -7.55 -21.48
CA ASP A 9 -6.28 -8.96 -21.55
C ASP A 9 -5.61 -9.82 -20.47
N ASP A 10 -4.45 -9.41 -19.93
CA ASP A 10 -3.69 -10.19 -18.96
C ASP A 10 -4.06 -9.82 -17.51
N PHE A 11 -4.31 -8.54 -17.23
CA PHE A 11 -4.55 -8.05 -15.86
C PHE A 11 -5.36 -6.75 -15.82
N TRP A 12 -5.99 -6.51 -14.68
CA TRP A 12 -6.60 -5.22 -14.36
C TRP A 12 -5.93 -4.61 -13.13
N LEU A 13 -5.94 -3.28 -13.08
CA LEU A 13 -5.63 -2.51 -11.89
C LEU A 13 -6.91 -1.91 -11.31
N VAL A 14 -7.14 -2.22 -10.06
CA VAL A 14 -8.32 -1.79 -9.30
C VAL A 14 -7.90 -0.76 -8.28
N ASN A 15 -8.62 0.34 -8.17
CA ASN A 15 -8.54 1.24 -7.02
C ASN A 15 -9.37 0.66 -5.88
N LYS A 16 -8.74 -0.11 -5.00
CA LYS A 16 -9.43 -0.71 -3.86
C LYS A 16 -9.84 0.38 -2.86
N PRO A 17 -11.11 0.47 -2.44
CA PRO A 17 -11.49 1.40 -1.38
C PRO A 17 -10.93 0.96 -0.02
N ALA A 18 -10.73 1.93 0.88
CA ALA A 18 -10.46 1.63 2.29
C ALA A 18 -11.68 0.95 2.94
N GLY A 19 -11.45 0.17 3.96
CA GLY A 19 -12.51 -0.57 4.66
C GLY A 19 -12.95 -1.87 3.97
N MET A 20 -12.64 -2.07 2.69
CA MET A 20 -12.92 -3.31 1.97
C MET A 20 -11.84 -4.35 2.24
N SER A 21 -12.26 -5.52 2.69
CA SER A 21 -11.39 -6.69 2.85
C SER A 21 -11.02 -7.29 1.48
N PHE A 22 -9.86 -7.93 1.39
CA PHE A 22 -9.44 -8.59 0.16
C PHE A 22 -10.27 -9.86 -0.11
N HIS A 23 -10.50 -10.68 0.90
CA HIS A 23 -11.19 -11.99 0.78
C HIS A 23 -12.69 -11.94 1.10
N GLY A 24 -13.22 -10.82 1.55
CA GLY A 24 -14.56 -10.74 2.13
C GLY A 24 -14.56 -11.13 3.61
N GLU A 25 -15.61 -10.77 4.29
CA GLU A 25 -15.95 -11.16 5.66
C GLU A 25 -17.40 -11.67 5.64
N SER A 26 -17.89 -12.31 6.73
CA SER A 26 -19.17 -13.04 6.76
C SER A 26 -20.33 -12.36 6.02
N ASP A 27 -20.44 -11.03 6.09
CA ASP A 27 -21.57 -10.28 5.52
C ASP A 27 -21.15 -9.25 4.46
N THR A 28 -19.85 -9.19 4.10
CA THR A 28 -19.35 -8.20 3.13
C THR A 28 -18.48 -8.83 2.06
N LEU A 29 -18.77 -8.51 0.80
CA LEU A 29 -17.96 -8.97 -0.32
C LEU A 29 -16.57 -8.36 -0.29
N GLY A 30 -15.55 -9.19 -0.49
CA GLY A 30 -14.20 -8.74 -0.75
C GLY A 30 -14.01 -8.28 -2.21
N VAL A 31 -12.80 -7.81 -2.52
CA VAL A 31 -12.48 -7.29 -3.85
C VAL A 31 -12.76 -8.31 -4.95
N ILE A 32 -12.26 -9.53 -4.82
CA ILE A 32 -12.40 -10.60 -5.85
C ILE A 32 -13.87 -10.99 -6.02
N GLN A 33 -14.62 -11.11 -4.94
CA GLN A 33 -16.05 -11.44 -5.00
C GLN A 33 -16.85 -10.34 -5.67
N THR A 34 -16.53 -9.06 -5.38
CA THR A 34 -17.15 -7.90 -6.02
C THR A 34 -16.87 -7.88 -7.52
N LEU A 35 -15.63 -8.11 -7.93
CA LEU A 35 -15.27 -8.20 -9.34
C LEU A 35 -16.01 -9.33 -10.07
N LYS A 36 -16.08 -10.52 -9.48
CA LYS A 36 -16.81 -11.66 -10.05
C LYS A 36 -18.31 -11.39 -10.20
N ARG A 37 -18.92 -10.69 -9.25
CA ARG A 37 -20.31 -10.27 -9.31
C ARG A 37 -20.55 -9.25 -10.43
N ASP A 38 -19.67 -8.24 -10.51
CA ASP A 38 -19.83 -7.10 -11.43
C ASP A 38 -19.39 -7.44 -12.87
N TYR A 39 -18.52 -8.46 -13.03
CA TYR A 39 -17.97 -8.92 -14.32
C TYR A 39 -18.01 -10.47 -14.40
N PRO A 40 -19.18 -11.08 -14.52
CA PRO A 40 -19.36 -12.56 -14.41
C PRO A 40 -18.71 -13.35 -15.55
N SER A 41 -18.42 -12.72 -16.69
CA SER A 41 -17.73 -13.34 -17.81
C SER A 41 -16.20 -13.44 -17.63
N HIS A 42 -15.63 -12.82 -16.58
CA HIS A 42 -14.20 -12.82 -16.33
C HIS A 42 -13.83 -13.70 -15.15
N VAL A 43 -12.65 -14.31 -15.24
CA VAL A 43 -12.02 -14.99 -14.11
C VAL A 43 -10.96 -14.06 -13.52
N PHE A 44 -10.93 -13.94 -12.18
CA PHE A 44 -10.01 -13.06 -11.47
C PHE A 44 -9.13 -13.88 -10.54
N TYR A 45 -7.82 -13.74 -10.72
CA TYR A 45 -6.80 -14.39 -9.91
C TYR A 45 -6.13 -13.37 -8.99
N PRO A 46 -6.17 -13.58 -7.66
CA PRO A 46 -5.45 -12.76 -6.71
C PRO A 46 -3.94 -13.00 -6.82
N VAL A 47 -3.15 -11.94 -6.99
CA VAL A 47 -1.69 -12.04 -7.11
C VAL A 47 -0.94 -11.36 -5.95
N HIS A 48 -1.59 -10.41 -5.28
CA HIS A 48 -1.16 -9.81 -4.02
C HIS A 48 -2.36 -9.27 -3.25
N ARG A 49 -2.12 -8.69 -2.10
CA ARG A 49 -3.19 -8.14 -1.26
C ARG A 49 -2.83 -6.78 -0.67
N LEU A 50 -3.85 -6.01 -0.36
CA LEU A 50 -3.80 -4.83 0.50
C LEU A 50 -4.56 -5.10 1.80
N ASP A 51 -4.14 -4.48 2.89
CA ASP A 51 -4.86 -4.53 4.17
C ASP A 51 -6.26 -3.88 4.02
N LYS A 52 -7.19 -4.24 4.91
CA LYS A 52 -8.55 -3.68 4.92
C LYS A 52 -8.55 -2.16 4.97
N ILE A 53 -7.69 -1.54 5.79
CA ILE A 53 -7.58 -0.08 5.93
C ILE A 53 -6.93 0.60 4.72
N THR A 54 -6.16 -0.13 3.92
CA THR A 54 -5.39 0.41 2.79
C THR A 54 -6.26 0.55 1.56
N SER A 55 -6.24 1.70 0.92
CA SER A 55 -6.84 1.92 -0.40
C SER A 55 -5.79 1.97 -1.51
N GLY A 56 -6.24 2.06 -2.77
CA GLY A 56 -5.39 2.31 -3.94
C GLY A 56 -5.10 1.07 -4.78
N LEU A 57 -4.02 1.13 -5.54
CA LEU A 57 -3.69 0.20 -6.61
C LEU A 57 -3.55 -1.25 -6.16
N LEU A 58 -4.37 -2.11 -6.74
CA LEU A 58 -4.37 -3.55 -6.55
C LEU A 58 -4.40 -4.23 -7.92
N VAL A 59 -3.43 -5.12 -8.19
CA VAL A 59 -3.37 -5.93 -9.41
C VAL A 59 -4.25 -7.17 -9.25
N VAL A 60 -5.04 -7.49 -10.26
CA VAL A 60 -5.74 -8.77 -10.40
C VAL A 60 -5.42 -9.34 -11.79
N ALA A 61 -4.97 -10.58 -11.87
CA ALA A 61 -4.73 -11.26 -13.14
C ALA A 61 -6.03 -11.87 -13.68
N LEU A 62 -6.12 -11.99 -15.02
CA LEU A 62 -7.32 -12.49 -15.70
C LEU A 62 -7.19 -13.95 -16.16
N HIS A 63 -5.99 -14.48 -16.19
CA HIS A 63 -5.73 -15.89 -16.50
C HIS A 63 -4.54 -16.43 -15.70
N HIS A 64 -4.39 -17.74 -15.69
CA HIS A 64 -3.44 -18.46 -14.85
C HIS A 64 -1.99 -18.06 -15.11
N GLU A 65 -1.58 -17.94 -16.37
CA GLU A 65 -0.20 -17.59 -16.76
C GLU A 65 0.19 -16.19 -16.25
N ALA A 66 -0.71 -15.21 -16.36
CA ALA A 66 -0.50 -13.88 -15.80
C ALA A 66 -0.40 -13.94 -14.27
N ALA A 67 -1.23 -14.77 -13.61
CA ALA A 67 -1.17 -14.93 -12.15
C ALA A 67 0.16 -15.54 -11.68
N VAL A 68 0.68 -16.55 -12.38
CA VAL A 68 1.99 -17.15 -12.09
C VAL A 68 3.10 -16.11 -12.28
N THR A 69 3.08 -15.37 -13.40
CA THR A 69 4.06 -14.31 -13.68
C THR A 69 4.07 -13.23 -12.60
N PHE A 70 2.92 -12.70 -12.22
CA PHE A 70 2.82 -11.72 -11.13
C PHE A 70 3.26 -12.32 -9.78
N GLY A 71 2.89 -13.57 -9.49
CA GLY A 71 3.35 -14.28 -8.29
C GLY A 71 4.87 -14.27 -8.17
N HIS A 72 5.56 -14.68 -9.24
CA HIS A 72 7.02 -14.64 -9.32
C HIS A 72 7.57 -13.20 -9.17
N MET A 73 6.97 -12.22 -9.86
CA MET A 73 7.42 -10.82 -9.77
C MET A 73 7.28 -10.25 -8.35
N PHE A 74 6.20 -10.56 -7.63
CA PHE A 74 6.05 -10.15 -6.23
C PHE A 74 7.03 -10.85 -5.30
N GLU A 75 7.28 -12.14 -5.48
CA GLU A 75 8.24 -12.94 -4.71
C GLU A 75 9.67 -12.45 -4.91
N GLN A 76 10.07 -12.15 -6.14
CA GLN A 76 11.40 -11.64 -6.50
C GLN A 76 11.55 -10.12 -6.28
N HIS A 77 10.55 -9.44 -5.73
CA HIS A 77 10.54 -7.98 -5.48
C HIS A 77 10.78 -7.13 -6.75
N LEU A 78 10.35 -7.61 -7.92
CA LEU A 78 10.47 -6.93 -9.21
C LEU A 78 9.40 -5.85 -9.44
N ILE A 79 8.42 -5.74 -8.55
CA ILE A 79 7.36 -4.72 -8.60
C ILE A 79 7.71 -3.61 -7.62
N GLU A 80 8.00 -2.43 -8.15
CA GLU A 80 8.17 -1.25 -7.34
C GLU A 80 6.80 -0.75 -6.86
N LYS A 81 6.70 -0.49 -5.56
CA LYS A 81 5.48 -0.04 -4.89
C LYS A 81 5.77 1.23 -4.12
N ARG A 82 4.88 2.21 -4.20
CA ARG A 82 4.94 3.40 -3.35
C ARG A 82 3.59 3.67 -2.74
N TYR A 83 3.62 4.13 -1.51
CA TYR A 83 2.44 4.40 -0.71
C TYR A 83 2.52 5.82 -0.17
N VAL A 84 1.36 6.39 0.10
CA VAL A 84 1.23 7.61 0.88
C VAL A 84 0.47 7.30 2.17
N ALA A 85 0.87 7.95 3.26
CA ALA A 85 0.19 7.82 4.54
C ALA A 85 0.18 9.14 5.29
N ILE A 86 -0.80 9.30 6.19
CA ILE A 86 -0.91 10.46 7.07
C ILE A 86 -0.83 9.99 8.52
N SER A 87 -0.15 10.76 9.36
CA SER A 87 -0.12 10.61 10.82
C SER A 87 -0.28 11.96 11.50
N ASN A 88 -0.94 11.99 12.65
CA ASN A 88 -1.00 13.18 13.51
C ASN A 88 0.29 13.38 14.31
N ARG A 89 1.22 12.41 14.25
CA ARG A 89 2.47 12.44 15.02
C ARG A 89 3.69 12.61 14.14
N LYS A 90 4.64 13.39 14.62
CA LYS A 90 5.93 13.60 13.97
C LYS A 90 6.86 12.39 14.23
N PRO A 91 7.48 11.81 13.19
CA PRO A 91 8.46 10.75 13.38
C PRO A 91 9.76 11.28 13.99
N LYS A 92 10.55 10.40 14.60
CA LYS A 92 11.88 10.74 15.15
C LYS A 92 12.83 11.30 14.08
N LYS A 93 12.72 10.87 12.83
CA LYS A 93 13.50 11.34 11.68
C LYS A 93 12.56 11.69 10.53
N LYS A 94 12.87 12.74 9.77
CA LYS A 94 12.05 13.15 8.61
C LYS A 94 12.11 12.15 7.47
N GLN A 95 13.20 11.39 7.36
CA GLN A 95 13.43 10.36 6.35
C GLN A 95 14.28 9.23 6.93
N GLY A 96 14.22 8.06 6.32
CA GLY A 96 15.01 6.91 6.74
C GLY A 96 14.51 5.59 6.17
N ALA A 97 15.08 4.51 6.67
CA ALA A 97 14.63 3.16 6.42
C ALA A 97 14.33 2.46 7.76
N VAL A 98 13.20 1.75 7.81
CA VAL A 98 12.88 0.83 8.91
C VAL A 98 13.20 -0.58 8.41
N ARG A 99 14.09 -1.27 9.13
CA ARG A 99 14.53 -2.62 8.82
C ARG A 99 14.44 -3.50 10.08
N GLY A 100 13.92 -4.71 9.93
CA GLY A 100 13.86 -5.71 11.00
C GLY A 100 13.04 -6.93 10.59
N GLY A 101 13.18 -8.00 11.33
CA GLY A 101 12.31 -9.16 11.17
C GLY A 101 10.87 -8.84 11.53
N MET A 102 9.93 -9.60 11.00
CA MET A 102 8.50 -9.43 11.28
C MET A 102 7.94 -10.69 11.94
N ALA A 103 7.32 -10.53 13.09
CA ALA A 103 6.67 -11.63 13.81
C ALA A 103 5.22 -11.28 14.19
N PRO A 104 4.33 -12.29 14.25
CA PRO A 104 3.00 -12.13 14.82
C PRO A 104 3.05 -11.63 16.28
N SER A 105 2.02 -10.90 16.68
CA SER A 105 1.84 -10.39 18.02
C SER A 105 0.38 -10.59 18.46
N ARG A 106 0.03 -10.14 19.67
CA ARG A 106 -1.33 -10.30 20.21
C ARG A 106 -2.38 -9.59 19.34
N ARG A 107 -3.63 -10.08 19.37
CA ARG A 107 -4.80 -9.47 18.72
C ARG A 107 -4.62 -9.22 17.21
N GLY A 108 -3.95 -10.14 16.50
CA GLY A 108 -3.71 -10.03 15.06
C GLY A 108 -2.77 -8.88 14.64
N GLN A 109 -2.01 -8.32 15.56
CA GLN A 109 -0.94 -7.38 15.29
C GLN A 109 0.33 -8.11 14.81
N TRP A 110 1.23 -7.36 14.22
CA TRP A 110 2.61 -7.75 13.90
C TRP A 110 3.57 -6.79 14.60
N LYS A 111 4.80 -7.23 14.81
CA LYS A 111 5.84 -6.41 15.43
C LYS A 111 7.19 -6.63 14.75
N LEU A 112 8.05 -5.61 14.82
CA LEU A 112 9.45 -5.74 14.46
C LEU A 112 10.21 -6.56 15.52
N THR A 113 11.14 -7.37 15.06
CA THR A 113 12.09 -8.12 15.88
C THR A 113 13.52 -7.72 15.51
N LYS A 114 14.47 -7.98 16.41
CA LYS A 114 15.90 -7.75 16.16
C LYS A 114 16.51 -8.76 15.18
N GLY A 115 15.88 -9.93 15.01
CA GLY A 115 16.31 -10.94 14.06
C GLY A 115 16.05 -10.50 12.59
N LEU A 116 16.65 -11.25 11.66
CA LEU A 116 16.46 -11.03 10.22
C LEU A 116 15.45 -12.00 9.60
N GLU A 117 14.89 -12.89 10.39
CA GLU A 117 13.83 -13.79 9.94
C GLU A 117 12.61 -13.00 9.49
N ASN A 118 12.06 -13.36 8.33
CA ASN A 118 10.93 -12.66 7.72
C ASN A 118 11.21 -11.15 7.58
N LEU A 119 12.38 -10.80 7.04
CA LEU A 119 12.89 -9.43 6.93
C LEU A 119 11.91 -8.50 6.23
N ALA A 120 11.65 -7.35 6.83
CA ALA A 120 10.92 -6.24 6.26
C ALA A 120 11.81 -5.00 6.15
N VAL A 121 11.75 -4.34 4.99
CA VAL A 121 12.48 -3.08 4.74
C VAL A 121 11.51 -2.07 4.13
N THR A 122 11.34 -0.93 4.80
CA THR A 122 10.50 0.18 4.34
C THR A 122 11.28 1.48 4.39
N GLN A 123 11.51 2.07 3.25
CA GLN A 123 12.10 3.40 3.11
C GLN A 123 11.00 4.46 3.19
N PHE A 124 11.29 5.62 3.74
CA PHE A 124 10.32 6.70 3.82
C PHE A 124 10.95 8.10 3.77
N PHE A 125 10.17 9.03 3.25
CA PHE A 125 10.30 10.47 3.45
C PHE A 125 9.06 10.96 4.18
N SER A 126 9.16 12.09 4.86
CA SER A 126 7.99 12.72 5.45
C SER A 126 8.11 14.25 5.48
N ALA A 127 6.99 14.91 5.26
CA ALA A 127 6.87 16.36 5.29
C ALA A 127 5.64 16.78 6.12
N ALA A 128 5.62 18.02 6.60
CA ALA A 128 4.47 18.58 7.31
C ALA A 128 3.45 19.11 6.28
N PHE A 129 2.17 18.86 6.53
CA PHE A 129 1.07 19.37 5.74
C PHE A 129 -0.16 19.54 6.65
N GLU A 130 -0.75 20.72 6.72
CA GLU A 130 -1.97 21.04 7.49
C GLU A 130 -1.97 20.48 8.93
N GLY A 131 -0.89 20.71 9.67
CA GLY A 131 -0.74 20.26 11.06
C GLY A 131 -0.48 18.75 11.22
N LYS A 132 -0.47 17.99 10.13
CA LYS A 132 -0.21 16.55 10.09
C LYS A 132 1.16 16.22 9.51
N ARG A 133 1.49 14.95 9.52
CA ARG A 133 2.68 14.40 8.89
C ARG A 133 2.30 13.48 7.74
N VAL A 134 2.70 13.87 6.54
CA VAL A 134 2.55 13.07 5.32
C VAL A 134 3.81 12.25 5.10
N PHE A 135 3.62 10.98 4.80
CA PHE A 135 4.68 10.03 4.48
C PHE A 135 4.58 9.57 3.04
N PHE A 136 5.72 9.54 2.36
CA PHE A 136 5.91 8.86 1.09
C PHE A 136 6.80 7.65 1.33
N LEU A 137 6.30 6.45 1.01
CA LEU A 137 6.86 5.19 1.48
C LEU A 137 7.17 4.26 0.31
N ARG A 138 8.33 3.60 0.40
CA ARG A 138 8.77 2.57 -0.55
C ARG A 138 9.08 1.29 0.23
N PRO A 139 8.14 0.34 0.31
CA PRO A 139 8.42 -0.98 0.87
C PRO A 139 9.22 -1.80 -0.15
N LEU A 140 10.40 -2.27 0.23
CA LEU A 140 11.25 -3.16 -0.58
C LEU A 140 10.86 -4.63 -0.43
N THR A 141 10.05 -4.95 0.55
CA THR A 141 9.48 -6.27 0.84
C THR A 141 7.96 -6.17 0.92
N GLY A 142 7.24 -7.28 1.14
CA GLY A 142 5.77 -7.33 1.17
C GLY A 142 5.21 -8.09 2.37
N LYS A 143 5.63 -7.75 3.60
CA LYS A 143 5.19 -8.46 4.80
C LYS A 143 3.85 -7.93 5.31
N THR A 144 3.07 -8.80 5.98
CA THR A 144 1.77 -8.44 6.56
C THR A 144 1.91 -7.24 7.49
N HIS A 145 1.06 -6.21 7.29
CA HIS A 145 1.05 -4.96 8.05
C HIS A 145 2.39 -4.18 8.05
N GLN A 146 3.29 -4.45 7.10
CA GLN A 146 4.66 -3.94 7.10
C GLN A 146 4.74 -2.43 7.32
N ILE A 147 4.05 -1.63 6.49
CA ILE A 147 4.08 -0.16 6.57
C ILE A 147 3.51 0.33 7.90
N ARG A 148 2.42 -0.28 8.37
CA ARG A 148 1.74 0.06 9.63
C ARG A 148 2.68 -0.14 10.83
N VAL A 149 3.39 -1.26 10.87
CA VAL A 149 4.41 -1.56 11.88
C VAL A 149 5.59 -0.62 11.76
N ALA A 150 6.06 -0.34 10.54
CA ALA A 150 7.17 0.58 10.31
C ALA A 150 6.86 1.98 10.84
N LEU A 151 5.71 2.55 10.51
CA LEU A 151 5.33 3.89 10.96
C LEU A 151 5.09 3.95 12.48
N LYS A 152 4.48 2.92 13.07
CA LYS A 152 4.40 2.79 14.54
C LYS A 152 5.78 2.83 15.17
N SER A 153 6.76 2.12 14.62
CA SER A 153 8.11 1.99 15.19
C SER A 153 8.89 3.31 15.19
N VAL A 154 8.62 4.20 14.25
CA VAL A 154 9.22 5.54 14.22
C VAL A 154 8.43 6.59 15.02
N GLY A 155 7.40 6.16 15.76
CA GLY A 155 6.58 7.01 16.62
C GLY A 155 5.46 7.78 15.92
N ALA A 156 5.17 7.45 14.66
CA ALA A 156 4.17 8.11 13.83
C ALA A 156 3.15 7.08 13.26
N PRO A 157 2.32 6.43 14.09
CA PRO A 157 1.31 5.50 13.63
C PRO A 157 0.35 6.19 12.65
N ILE A 158 -0.19 5.41 11.71
CA ILE A 158 -1.08 5.91 10.67
C ILE A 158 -2.38 6.41 11.31
N LEU A 159 -2.85 7.58 10.91
CA LEU A 159 -4.14 8.14 11.30
C LEU A 159 -5.27 7.19 10.87
N GLY A 160 -6.19 6.89 11.78
CA GLY A 160 -7.27 5.91 11.60
C GLY A 160 -6.82 4.44 11.75
N ASP A 161 -5.56 4.16 12.06
CA ASP A 161 -5.09 2.80 12.35
C ASP A 161 -5.00 2.54 13.86
N GLU A 162 -6.16 2.46 14.50
CA GLU A 162 -6.29 2.24 15.95
C GLU A 162 -5.57 0.96 16.41
N ARG A 163 -5.53 -0.09 15.56
CA ARG A 163 -4.83 -1.35 15.86
C ARG A 163 -3.35 -1.12 16.19
N TYR A 164 -2.73 -0.13 15.57
CA TYR A 164 -1.31 0.21 15.79
C TYR A 164 -1.13 1.50 16.59
N GLY A 165 -2.20 2.05 17.18
CA GLY A 165 -2.18 3.22 18.05
C GLY A 165 -2.24 4.55 17.30
N GLY A 166 -2.76 4.54 16.09
CA GLY A 166 -3.22 5.72 15.37
C GLY A 166 -4.47 6.30 16.05
N GLU A 167 -4.64 7.60 15.97
CA GLU A 167 -5.84 8.26 16.44
C GLU A 167 -7.04 7.88 15.56
N PRO A 168 -8.26 7.78 16.12
CA PRO A 168 -9.47 7.54 15.35
C PRO A 168 -9.66 8.58 14.23
N SER A 169 -10.22 8.15 13.11
CA SER A 169 -10.55 9.02 11.98
C SER A 169 -11.62 8.35 11.11
N ASP A 170 -12.11 9.05 10.08
CA ASP A 170 -13.08 8.55 9.10
C ASP A 170 -12.59 7.30 8.35
N ARG A 171 -11.26 7.13 8.24
CA ARG A 171 -10.61 5.96 7.62
C ARG A 171 -9.17 5.78 8.07
N GLY A 172 -8.56 4.65 7.75
CA GLY A 172 -7.10 4.50 7.80
C GLY A 172 -6.43 5.22 6.64
N TYR A 173 -5.57 6.18 6.93
CA TYR A 173 -4.89 7.02 5.94
C TYR A 173 -3.62 6.37 5.40
N LEU A 174 -3.80 5.24 4.70
CA LEU A 174 -2.76 4.52 3.96
C LEU A 174 -3.31 4.21 2.56
N HIS A 175 -2.54 4.58 1.53
CA HIS A 175 -2.96 4.43 0.14
C HIS A 175 -1.81 3.93 -0.73
N ALA A 176 -2.06 2.89 -1.53
CA ALA A 176 -1.16 2.34 -2.53
C ALA A 176 -1.18 3.26 -3.77
N TYR A 177 -0.24 4.21 -3.81
CA TYR A 177 -0.23 5.33 -4.74
C TYR A 177 0.36 4.98 -6.11
N PHE A 178 1.40 4.12 -6.13
CA PHE A 178 2.18 3.88 -7.34
C PHE A 178 2.61 2.41 -7.44
N LEU A 179 2.55 1.89 -8.68
CA LEU A 179 3.11 0.60 -9.09
C LEU A 179 3.93 0.78 -10.36
N CYS A 180 5.10 0.12 -10.41
CA CYS A 180 5.93 0.05 -11.60
C CYS A 180 6.52 -1.35 -11.73
N PHE A 181 6.45 -1.92 -12.94
CA PHE A 181 6.98 -3.24 -13.26
C PHE A 181 7.21 -3.40 -14.76
N MET A 182 7.99 -4.41 -15.14
CA MET A 182 8.13 -4.82 -16.54
C MET A 182 7.07 -5.86 -16.88
N TRP A 183 6.29 -5.64 -17.93
CA TRP A 183 5.33 -6.60 -18.45
C TRP A 183 5.60 -6.85 -19.92
N GLN A 184 5.92 -8.10 -20.29
CA GLN A 184 6.26 -8.50 -21.67
C GLN A 184 7.32 -7.58 -22.32
N GLY A 185 8.37 -7.22 -21.56
CA GLY A 185 9.45 -6.34 -22.01
C GLY A 185 9.12 -4.84 -22.02
N VAL A 186 7.90 -4.44 -21.68
CA VAL A 186 7.47 -3.04 -21.64
C VAL A 186 7.34 -2.57 -20.19
N LYS A 187 7.94 -1.42 -19.88
CA LYS A 187 7.80 -0.78 -18.57
C LYS A 187 6.38 -0.24 -18.41
N GLN A 188 5.73 -0.69 -17.35
CA GLN A 188 4.40 -0.25 -16.94
C GLN A 188 4.51 0.63 -15.69
N GLU A 189 3.92 1.82 -15.72
CA GLU A 189 3.85 2.74 -14.58
C GLU A 189 2.41 3.22 -14.37
N PHE A 190 1.93 3.04 -13.15
CA PHE A 190 0.57 3.42 -12.78
C PHE A 190 0.56 4.26 -11.53
N ARG A 191 -0.24 5.33 -11.55
CA ARG A 191 -0.49 6.19 -10.40
C ARG A 191 -1.98 6.25 -10.12
N CYS A 192 -2.32 6.26 -8.84
CA CYS A 192 -3.68 6.46 -8.37
C CYS A 192 -3.63 7.41 -7.18
N SER A 193 -4.06 8.64 -7.40
CA SER A 193 -4.14 9.62 -6.31
C SER A 193 -5.30 9.29 -5.37
N PRO A 194 -5.12 9.40 -4.05
CA PRO A 194 -6.22 9.18 -3.10
C PRO A 194 -7.25 10.32 -3.23
N ASN A 195 -8.53 9.95 -3.24
CA ASN A 195 -9.64 10.88 -3.47
C ASN A 195 -10.81 10.70 -2.48
N VAL A 196 -10.63 9.86 -1.46
CA VAL A 196 -11.68 9.59 -0.46
C VAL A 196 -11.09 9.71 0.94
N GLY A 197 -11.75 10.48 1.79
CA GLY A 197 -11.38 10.78 3.18
C GLY A 197 -11.12 12.27 3.40
N GLU A 198 -11.40 12.77 4.59
CA GLU A 198 -11.32 14.20 4.94
C GLU A 198 -9.94 14.82 4.65
N HIS A 199 -8.85 14.02 4.78
CA HIS A 199 -7.48 14.48 4.63
C HIS A 199 -6.81 14.11 3.30
N PHE A 200 -7.51 13.43 2.41
CA PHE A 200 -7.10 13.19 1.03
C PHE A 200 -7.78 14.15 0.07
N SER A 201 -7.58 15.45 0.31
CA SER A 201 -8.12 16.56 -0.47
C SER A 201 -7.34 16.79 -1.78
N SER A 202 -7.85 17.67 -2.66
CA SER A 202 -7.09 18.16 -3.84
C SER A 202 -5.80 18.83 -3.42
N ALA A 203 -5.81 19.65 -2.37
CA ALA A 203 -4.61 20.30 -1.82
C ALA A 203 -3.58 19.28 -1.33
N PHE A 204 -4.00 18.13 -0.79
CA PHE A 204 -3.11 17.03 -0.45
C PHE A 204 -2.44 16.43 -1.70
N CYS A 205 -3.18 16.23 -2.79
CA CYS A 205 -2.62 15.72 -4.04
C CYS A 205 -1.60 16.68 -4.65
N GLU A 206 -1.89 17.98 -4.69
CA GLU A 206 -0.95 19.02 -5.11
C GLU A 206 0.31 19.05 -4.23
N PHE A 207 0.13 18.91 -2.92
CA PHE A 207 1.25 18.80 -1.98
C PHE A 207 2.14 17.59 -2.26
N LEU A 208 1.55 16.40 -2.57
CA LEU A 208 2.30 15.21 -2.94
C LEU A 208 3.14 15.43 -4.18
N GLU A 209 2.54 15.97 -5.24
CA GLU A 209 3.22 16.23 -6.51
C GLU A 209 4.38 17.23 -6.35
N SER A 210 4.18 18.27 -5.53
CA SER A 210 5.20 19.30 -5.30
C SER A 210 6.35 18.84 -4.42
N ASN A 211 6.11 17.99 -3.41
CA ASN A 211 7.09 17.65 -2.38
C ASN A 211 7.78 16.30 -2.59
N PHE A 212 7.18 15.41 -3.36
CA PHE A 212 7.69 14.05 -3.58
C PHE A 212 7.85 13.74 -5.06
N GLN A 213 8.56 14.63 -5.78
CA GLN A 213 8.92 14.40 -7.18
C GLN A 213 9.87 13.21 -7.28
N GLU A 214 9.37 12.12 -7.84
CA GLU A 214 10.03 10.81 -7.87
C GLU A 214 11.43 10.83 -8.49
N ALA A 215 11.63 11.63 -9.53
CA ALA A 215 12.91 11.74 -10.23
C ALA A 215 14.03 12.37 -9.37
N SER A 216 13.67 13.13 -8.34
CA SER A 216 14.62 13.83 -7.46
C SER A 216 14.86 13.13 -6.11
N LEU A 217 14.05 12.11 -5.75
CA LEU A 217 14.14 11.44 -4.46
C LEU A 217 15.31 10.46 -4.42
N LYS A 218 16.37 10.80 -3.70
CA LYS A 218 17.41 9.84 -3.31
C LYS A 218 16.93 9.04 -2.10
N TRP A 219 16.36 7.87 -2.36
CA TRP A 219 15.86 7.00 -1.30
C TRP A 219 16.96 6.65 -0.29
N PRO A 220 16.67 6.72 1.03
CA PRO A 220 17.64 6.37 2.06
C PRO A 220 18.12 4.93 1.87
N SER A 221 19.44 4.70 1.94
CA SER A 221 19.99 3.35 1.92
C SER A 221 19.43 2.55 3.08
N GLY A 222 18.92 1.36 2.81
CA GLY A 222 18.43 0.41 3.81
C GLY A 222 19.59 -0.30 4.51
N GLN A 223 20.46 0.45 5.23
CA GLN A 223 21.50 -0.14 6.08
C GLN A 223 20.92 -0.74 7.35
#